data_de66ed924e9406cb86a814d5a27293d5
#
_entry.id   de66ed924e9406cb86a814d5a27293d5
#
_cell.length_a   1.000
_cell.length_b   1.000
_cell.length_c   1.000
_cell.angle_alpha   90.00
_cell.angle_beta   90.00
_cell.angle_gamma   90.00
#
_symmetry.space_group_name_H-M   'P 1'
#
loop_
_entity.id
_entity.type
_entity.pdbx_description
1 polymer ?
#
loop_
_entity_poly.entity_id
_entity_poly.type
_entity_poly.pdbx_seq_one_letter_code
_entity_poly.pdbx_strand_id
1 'polypeptide(L)'
;MQPMAGVPKRLTEKQLKFARLYVLNEGRMTATECAIEAGYTKDQEAAYATASRLLNEEKSPLVAQEIGKLRAEMQKKYEITHESHLK
;
A
#
# COMPACT_ATOMS: atom_id res chain seq x y z
N MET A 1 -2.60 4.03 -29.61
CA MET A 1 -2.10 4.14 -28.99
C MET A 1 -2.35 4.43 -27.95
N GLN A 2 -2.15 4.29 -27.42
CA GLN A 2 -2.34 4.57 -26.41
C GLN A 2 -1.96 5.55 -25.97
N PRO A 3 -2.28 6.14 -26.11
CA PRO A 3 -1.86 7.15 -25.74
C PRO A 3 -1.88 7.42 -24.47
N MET A 4 -2.46 7.46 -24.01
CA MET A 4 -2.38 7.67 -22.86
C MET A 4 -1.49 7.10 -22.37
N ALA A 5 -0.85 6.80 -22.97
CA ALA A 5 0.25 6.16 -22.58
C ALA A 5 0.86 6.66 -21.37
N GLY A 6 0.94 7.85 -21.17
CA GLY A 6 1.60 8.36 -20.01
C GLY A 6 0.87 8.15 -18.69
N VAL A 7 -0.31 7.61 -18.74
CA VAL A 7 -1.11 7.46 -17.52
C VAL A 7 -1.22 6.00 -17.14
N PRO A 8 -0.42 5.56 -16.19
CA PRO A 8 -0.48 4.16 -15.78
C PRO A 8 -1.80 3.85 -15.13
N LYS A 9 -2.36 2.75 -15.52
CA LYS A 9 -3.60 2.31 -14.92
C LYS A 9 -3.38 1.22 -13.92
N ARG A 10 -2.15 0.86 -13.70
CA ARG A 10 -1.86 -0.13 -12.69
C ARG A 10 -0.64 0.27 -11.92
N LEU A 11 -0.53 -0.35 -10.77
CA LEU A 11 0.54 -0.04 -9.85
C LEU A 11 1.86 -0.58 -10.34
N THR A 12 2.92 0.15 -10.01
CA THR A 12 4.26 -0.36 -10.22
C THR A 12 4.56 -1.39 -9.15
N GLU A 13 5.63 -2.14 -9.35
CA GLU A 13 6.03 -3.13 -8.38
C GLU A 13 6.36 -2.50 -7.04
N LYS A 14 7.02 -1.34 -7.07
CA LYS A 14 7.37 -0.67 -5.83
C LYS A 14 6.11 -0.20 -5.09
N GLN A 15 5.13 0.28 -5.83
CA GLN A 15 3.89 0.72 -5.22
C GLN A 15 3.16 -0.46 -4.58
N LEU A 16 3.13 -1.59 -5.27
CA LEU A 16 2.50 -2.79 -4.72
C LEU A 16 3.22 -3.24 -3.46
N LYS A 17 4.54 -3.24 -3.51
CA LYS A 17 5.32 -3.66 -2.37
C LYS A 17 5.09 -2.73 -1.18
N PHE A 18 5.05 -1.43 -1.45
CA PHE A 18 4.77 -0.47 -0.39
C PHE A 18 3.41 -0.74 0.24
N ALA A 19 2.39 -0.92 -0.58
CA ALA A 19 1.04 -1.13 -0.07
C ALA A 19 0.97 -2.40 0.78
N ARG A 20 1.59 -3.46 0.32
CA ARG A 20 1.60 -4.71 1.07
C ARG A 20 2.33 -4.58 2.39
N LEU A 21 3.51 -3.96 2.36
CA LEU A 21 4.27 -3.78 3.58
C LEU A 21 3.49 -2.93 4.57
N TYR A 22 2.86 -1.88 4.07
CA TYR A 22 2.12 -0.98 4.92
C TYR A 22 0.96 -1.69 5.62
N VAL A 23 0.17 -2.44 4.86
CA VAL A 23 -0.99 -3.11 5.43
C VAL A 23 -0.58 -4.28 6.34
N LEU A 24 0.37 -5.08 5.88
CA LEU A 24 0.75 -6.27 6.65
C LEU A 24 1.50 -5.92 7.93
N ASN A 25 2.13 -4.76 7.97
CA ASN A 25 2.92 -4.38 9.11
C ASN A 25 2.36 -3.16 9.84
N GLU A 26 1.05 -2.96 9.73
CA GLU A 26 0.43 -1.86 10.44
C GLU A 26 0.69 -2.01 11.93
N GLY A 27 1.16 -0.93 12.55
CA GLY A 27 1.50 -0.97 13.95
C GLY A 27 2.91 -1.45 14.25
N ARG A 28 3.60 -1.99 13.24
CA ARG A 28 4.97 -2.44 13.43
C ARG A 28 5.97 -1.62 12.66
N MET A 29 5.63 -1.25 11.42
CA MET A 29 6.49 -0.45 10.60
C MET A 29 5.81 0.86 10.29
N THR A 30 6.60 1.93 10.27
CA THR A 30 6.07 3.21 9.85
C THR A 30 5.98 3.25 8.33
N ALA A 31 5.21 4.20 7.81
CA ALA A 31 5.12 4.37 6.37
C ALA A 31 6.49 4.69 5.77
N THR A 32 7.30 5.45 6.50
CA THR A 32 8.63 5.77 6.05
C THR A 32 9.46 4.50 5.89
N GLU A 33 9.39 3.61 6.87
CA GLU A 33 10.12 2.35 6.79
C GLU A 33 9.64 1.50 5.63
N CYS A 34 8.34 1.52 5.38
CA CYS A 34 7.78 0.78 4.26
C CYS A 34 8.32 1.30 2.93
N ALA A 35 8.46 2.62 2.82
CA ALA A 35 8.99 3.21 1.59
C ALA A 35 10.44 2.80 1.36
N ILE A 36 11.22 2.74 2.43
CA ILE A 36 12.60 2.30 2.33
C ILE A 36 12.66 0.83 1.92
N GLU A 37 11.88 0.00 2.60
CA GLU A 37 11.88 -1.43 2.29
C GLU A 37 11.36 -1.71 0.89
N ALA A 38 10.44 -0.90 0.42
CA ALA A 38 9.92 -1.08 -0.93
C ALA A 38 10.91 -0.70 -2.01
N GLY A 39 11.99 -0.04 -1.62
CA GLY A 39 13.05 0.26 -2.57
C GLY A 39 13.00 1.65 -3.17
N TYR A 40 12.22 2.56 -2.58
CA TYR A 40 12.13 3.91 -3.12
C TYR A 40 13.40 4.71 -2.86
N THR A 41 13.94 4.60 -1.66
CA THR A 41 15.12 5.36 -1.30
C THR A 41 15.63 4.83 0.03
N LYS A 42 16.88 5.09 0.33
CA LYS A 42 17.45 4.74 1.63
C LYS A 42 17.49 5.93 2.55
N ASP A 43 17.23 7.11 2.02
CA ASP A 43 17.28 8.35 2.79
C ASP A 43 15.98 8.54 3.55
N GLN A 44 16.09 8.78 4.85
CA GLN A 44 14.92 8.88 5.72
C GLN A 44 14.02 10.03 5.33
N GLU A 45 14.57 11.19 5.04
CA GLU A 45 13.75 12.33 4.71
C GLU A 45 13.03 12.14 3.38
N ALA A 46 13.74 11.60 2.41
CA ALA A 46 13.13 11.32 1.12
C ALA A 46 12.06 10.26 1.25
N ALA A 47 12.32 9.27 2.12
CA ALA A 47 11.36 8.20 2.34
C ALA A 47 10.08 8.74 2.99
N TYR A 48 10.24 9.65 3.93
CA TYR A 48 9.09 10.26 4.58
C TYR A 48 8.23 11.00 3.55
N ALA A 49 8.86 11.79 2.71
CA ALA A 49 8.13 12.54 1.69
C ALA A 49 7.45 11.59 0.70
N THR A 50 8.16 10.54 0.32
CA THR A 50 7.61 9.56 -0.60
C THR A 50 6.40 8.86 0.02
N ALA A 51 6.52 8.43 1.27
CA ALA A 51 5.43 7.75 1.95
C ALA A 51 4.21 8.66 2.07
N SER A 52 4.44 9.93 2.40
CA SER A 52 3.35 10.88 2.50
C SER A 52 2.60 10.99 1.18
N ARG A 53 3.34 11.04 0.08
CA ARG A 53 2.74 11.14 -1.23
C ARG A 53 1.99 9.87 -1.60
N LEU A 54 2.55 8.72 -1.25
CA LEU A 54 1.93 7.46 -1.58
C LEU A 54 0.63 7.24 -0.80
N LEU A 55 0.55 7.79 0.39
CA LEU A 55 -0.65 7.65 1.20
C LEU A 55 -1.69 8.71 0.90
N ASN A 56 -1.36 9.68 0.08
CA ASN A 56 -2.29 10.75 -0.29
C ASN A 56 -3.17 10.27 -1.43
N GLU A 57 -4.48 10.20 -1.17
CA GLU A 57 -5.42 9.67 -2.16
C GLU A 57 -5.45 10.50 -3.44
N GLU A 58 -5.24 11.80 -3.30
CA GLU A 58 -5.28 12.66 -4.47
C GLU A 58 -4.07 12.47 -5.36
N LYS A 59 -2.92 12.22 -4.75
CA LYS A 59 -1.70 12.08 -5.52
C LYS A 59 -1.43 10.65 -5.95
N SER A 60 -1.91 9.70 -5.18
CA SER A 60 -1.67 8.29 -5.47
C SER A 60 -2.94 7.48 -5.30
N PRO A 61 -3.94 7.73 -6.14
CA PRO A 61 -5.23 7.05 -5.97
C PRO A 61 -5.14 5.53 -6.12
N LEU A 62 -4.25 5.05 -6.97
CA LEU A 62 -4.14 3.61 -7.15
C LEU A 62 -3.56 2.93 -5.92
N VAL A 63 -2.62 3.60 -5.26
CA VAL A 63 -2.07 3.05 -4.03
C VAL A 63 -3.13 3.04 -2.94
N ALA A 64 -3.92 4.11 -2.86
CA ALA A 64 -5.00 4.17 -1.88
C ALA A 64 -5.99 3.05 -2.09
N GLN A 65 -6.34 2.79 -3.34
CA GLN A 65 -7.25 1.70 -3.67
C GLN A 65 -6.68 0.35 -3.28
N GLU A 66 -5.40 0.16 -3.55
CA GLU A 66 -4.78 -1.11 -3.24
C GLU A 66 -4.72 -1.34 -1.72
N ILE A 67 -4.41 -0.30 -0.98
CA ILE A 67 -4.39 -0.40 0.48
C ILE A 67 -5.78 -0.77 1.00
N GLY A 68 -6.81 -0.11 0.49
CA GLY A 68 -8.18 -0.44 0.88
C GLY A 68 -8.56 -1.86 0.55
N LYS A 69 -8.15 -2.31 -0.62
CA LYS A 69 -8.44 -3.67 -1.06
C LYS A 69 -7.75 -4.69 -0.16
N LEU A 70 -6.49 -4.44 0.17
CA LEU A 70 -5.75 -5.36 1.02
C LEU A 70 -6.34 -5.41 2.42
N ARG A 71 -6.74 -4.26 2.94
CA ARG A 71 -7.36 -4.23 4.26
C ARG A 71 -8.67 -5.00 4.27
N ALA A 72 -9.46 -4.83 3.21
CA ALA A 72 -10.72 -5.53 3.12
C ALA A 72 -10.51 -7.03 3.05
N GLU A 73 -9.50 -7.46 2.32
CA GLU A 73 -9.20 -8.87 2.21
C GLU A 73 -8.78 -9.46 3.55
N MET A 74 -7.98 -8.72 4.29
CA MET A 74 -7.56 -9.19 5.60
C MET A 74 -8.73 -9.27 6.56
N GLN A 75 -9.58 -8.25 6.53
CA GLN A 75 -10.74 -8.24 7.38
C GLN A 75 -11.67 -9.40 7.08
N LYS A 76 -11.81 -9.69 5.81
CA LYS A 76 -12.65 -10.78 5.40
C LYS A 76 -12.12 -12.11 5.93
N LYS A 77 -10.83 -12.29 5.90
CA LYS A 77 -10.24 -13.49 6.44
C LYS A 77 -10.52 -13.64 7.93
N TYR A 78 -10.37 -12.55 8.65
CA TYR A 78 -10.63 -12.58 10.08
C TYR A 78 -12.09 -12.87 10.36
N GLU A 79 -12.98 -12.29 9.58
CA GLU A 79 -14.40 -12.52 9.77
C GLU A 79 -14.77 -13.98 9.57
N ILE A 80 -14.23 -14.56 8.53
CA ILE A 80 -14.50 -15.94 8.24
C ILE A 80 -14.00 -16.84 9.37
N THR A 81 -12.80 -16.57 9.81
CA THR A 81 -12.22 -17.35 10.91
C THR A 81 -13.05 -17.19 12.17
N HIS A 82 -13.46 -15.96 12.44
CA HIS A 82 -14.24 -15.67 13.62
C HIS A 82 -15.57 -16.40 13.60
N GLU A 83 -16.23 -16.38 12.45
CA GLU A 83 -17.50 -17.06 12.32
C GLU A 83 -17.36 -18.56 12.51
N SER A 84 -16.34 -19.13 11.94
CA SER A 84 -16.10 -20.54 12.11
C SER A 84 -15.91 -20.87 13.58
N HIS A 85 -15.20 -20.02 14.25
CA HIS A 85 -14.93 -20.22 15.66
C HIS A 85 -16.20 -20.16 16.49
N LEU A 86 -17.07 -19.26 16.15
CA LEU A 86 -18.30 -19.10 16.90
C LEU A 86 -19.24 -20.27 16.73
N LYS A 87 -19.11 -20.98 15.68
CA LYS A 87 -19.93 -22.15 15.48
C LYS A 87 -19.38 -23.33 16.21
#